data_02da25c6fd9b97014da7bd20ac30bddc
#
_entry.id   02da25c6fd9b97014da7bd20ac30bddc
#
_cell.length_a   1.000
_cell.length_b   1.000
_cell.length_c   1.000
_cell.angle_alpha   90.00
_cell.angle_beta   90.00
_cell.angle_gamma   90.00
#
_symmetry.space_group_name_H-M   'P 1'
#
loop_
_entity.id
_entity.type
_entity.pdbx_description
1 polymer ?
#
loop_
_entity_poly.entity_id
_entity_poly.type
_entity_poly.pdbx_seq_one_letter_code
_entity_poly.pdbx_strand_id
1 'polypeptide(L)'
;MENWIDLSGIPKAKKHGQVGYDWENSIGCSCDFGCQDILGQLKIVDYDVKKRVITVSYNDNLKRIDIGSFKKAQLRSVIGKRTKDFKVNIGETFTNNKRNLTIIDRKMLPDSKGKLRKMYNYSCHICNWQDGWIDEGHLLNGVGCSCCAKSIIIPHKNDLYTTNPELIKYFKNIEDTHKTTTCNKKKFLMVCPNCGNEQLYSTDKLANGGFSCKKCGDGISYGEKFLYSLLQSLKINFVTQLSHTTFKWCESYKYDFYIPYINTIIEVHGRQHYDDTSSEMYKYDIDNDIAKETLAKENGINNYIVIDCRKSELSYIKNSIIKSELLNVLDACDKEINWLECDKFTFKSFIVEACEYKNNHPELSTSDIGKVFHMSRTTIQKYLQKGAMLGICIYDKEFEKKYKTKEARIKYYSHIA
;
A
#
# COMPACT_ATOMS: atom_id res chain seq x y z
N MET A 1 32.66 -36.59 -8.14
CA MET A 1 32.98 -37.72 -7.21
C MET A 1 32.06 -37.57 -5.99
N GLU A 2 31.45 -38.67 -5.52
CA GLU A 2 30.72 -38.66 -4.26
C GLU A 2 31.65 -38.39 -3.10
N ASN A 3 31.17 -37.70 -2.08
CA ASN A 3 31.95 -37.47 -0.86
C ASN A 3 31.93 -38.76 -0.04
N TRP A 4 33.08 -39.19 0.44
CA TRP A 4 33.24 -40.39 1.26
C TRP A 4 34.21 -40.15 2.44
N ILE A 5 34.12 -40.98 3.47
CA ILE A 5 35.05 -41.05 4.59
C ILE A 5 35.22 -42.50 5.01
N ASP A 6 36.45 -42.92 5.19
CA ASP A 6 36.75 -44.26 5.70
C ASP A 6 36.72 -44.26 7.23
N LEU A 7 35.80 -45.01 7.81
CA LEU A 7 35.62 -45.15 9.25
C LEU A 7 36.12 -46.53 9.74
N SER A 8 36.78 -47.30 8.90
CA SER A 8 37.25 -48.66 9.25
C SER A 8 38.24 -48.64 10.43
N GLY A 9 39.05 -47.59 10.58
CA GLY A 9 39.98 -47.39 11.65
C GLY A 9 39.35 -46.95 12.98
N ILE A 10 38.04 -46.65 13.06
CA ILE A 10 37.39 -46.25 14.28
C ILE A 10 36.98 -47.46 15.11
N PRO A 11 37.36 -47.53 16.40
CA PRO A 11 36.96 -48.60 17.31
C PRO A 11 35.43 -48.81 17.34
N LYS A 12 35.01 -50.06 17.57
CA LYS A 12 33.60 -50.42 17.71
C LYS A 12 33.36 -51.00 19.10
N ALA A 13 32.27 -50.58 19.74
CA ALA A 13 31.84 -51.11 21.04
C ALA A 13 30.40 -51.59 20.98
N LYS A 14 30.05 -52.57 21.79
CA LYS A 14 28.70 -53.09 21.95
C LYS A 14 28.00 -52.32 23.09
N LYS A 15 27.04 -51.48 22.77
CA LYS A 15 26.19 -50.77 23.75
C LYS A 15 24.73 -51.17 23.54
N HIS A 16 24.05 -51.62 24.59
CA HIS A 16 22.64 -52.07 24.54
C HIS A 16 22.33 -53.12 23.46
N GLY A 17 23.23 -54.05 23.27
CA GLY A 17 23.01 -55.14 22.27
C GLY A 17 23.38 -54.77 20.82
N GLN A 18 23.61 -53.53 20.48
CA GLN A 18 24.00 -53.10 19.15
C GLN A 18 25.48 -52.71 19.08
N VAL A 19 26.12 -53.08 17.96
CA VAL A 19 27.52 -52.72 17.68
C VAL A 19 27.54 -51.39 16.98
N GLY A 20 28.19 -50.37 17.57
CA GLY A 20 28.34 -49.04 17.05
C GLY A 20 29.78 -48.53 17.12
N TYR A 21 30.07 -47.39 16.50
CA TYR A 21 31.38 -46.77 16.62
C TYR A 21 31.57 -46.21 18.07
N ASP A 22 32.77 -46.49 18.62
CA ASP A 22 33.19 -46.00 19.94
C ASP A 22 33.98 -44.73 19.79
N TRP A 23 33.22 -43.59 19.81
CA TRP A 23 33.80 -42.25 19.62
C TRP A 23 34.68 -41.79 20.81
N GLU A 24 34.44 -42.34 21.99
CA GLU A 24 35.22 -42.04 23.18
C GLU A 24 36.65 -42.57 23.04
N ASN A 25 36.78 -43.77 22.49
CA ASN A 25 38.07 -44.41 22.22
C ASN A 25 38.62 -44.17 20.81
N SER A 26 37.99 -43.24 20.04
CA SER A 26 38.46 -42.89 18.72
C SER A 26 39.49 -41.77 18.67
N ILE A 27 39.81 -41.16 19.85
CA ILE A 27 40.79 -40.08 19.92
C ILE A 27 42.17 -40.62 19.49
N GLY A 28 42.80 -39.88 18.57
CA GLY A 28 44.06 -40.29 17.94
C GLY A 28 43.92 -41.10 16.65
N CYS A 29 42.72 -41.62 16.32
CA CYS A 29 42.46 -42.31 15.07
C CYS A 29 42.48 -41.36 13.88
N SER A 30 42.93 -41.85 12.76
CA SER A 30 42.93 -41.16 11.46
C SER A 30 41.90 -41.76 10.53
N CYS A 31 41.25 -40.95 9.73
CA CYS A 31 40.24 -41.32 8.75
C CYS A 31 40.60 -40.75 7.39
N ASP A 32 40.75 -41.58 6.38
CA ASP A 32 40.91 -41.10 5.02
C ASP A 32 39.58 -40.61 4.47
N PHE A 33 39.61 -39.59 3.65
CA PHE A 33 38.42 -39.02 3.05
C PHE A 33 38.62 -38.53 1.63
N GLY A 34 37.49 -38.53 0.89
CA GLY A 34 37.36 -37.82 -0.36
C GLY A 34 36.21 -36.83 -0.29
N CYS A 35 36.47 -35.57 -0.53
CA CYS A 35 35.43 -34.56 -0.56
C CYS A 35 35.68 -33.62 -1.75
N GLN A 36 34.78 -33.66 -2.73
CA GLN A 36 34.95 -33.04 -4.03
C GLN A 36 36.20 -33.57 -4.74
N ASP A 37 37.21 -32.75 -5.00
CA ASP A 37 38.48 -33.02 -5.66
C ASP A 37 39.64 -33.13 -4.66
N ILE A 38 39.38 -33.15 -3.37
CA ILE A 38 40.36 -33.31 -2.30
C ILE A 38 40.31 -34.71 -1.74
N LEU A 39 41.49 -35.37 -1.78
CA LEU A 39 41.79 -36.56 -0.99
C LEU A 39 42.66 -36.15 0.18
N GLY A 40 42.47 -36.73 1.35
CA GLY A 40 43.25 -36.40 2.52
C GLY A 40 42.92 -37.28 3.71
N GLN A 41 43.57 -36.97 4.83
CA GLN A 41 43.35 -37.69 6.09
C GLN A 41 42.99 -36.72 7.19
N LEU A 42 41.97 -37.07 8.01
CA LEU A 42 41.57 -36.35 9.21
C LEU A 42 41.97 -37.11 10.44
N LYS A 43 42.52 -36.46 11.42
CA LYS A 43 42.83 -37.05 12.73
C LYS A 43 41.80 -36.60 13.75
N ILE A 44 41.21 -37.51 14.52
CA ILE A 44 40.30 -37.22 15.63
C ILE A 44 41.12 -36.83 16.82
N VAL A 45 40.86 -35.63 17.36
CA VAL A 45 41.64 -35.03 18.44
C VAL A 45 40.86 -35.00 19.76
N ASP A 46 39.53 -34.87 19.72
CA ASP A 46 38.68 -34.79 20.91
C ASP A 46 37.25 -35.18 20.58
N TYR A 47 36.49 -35.59 21.60
CA TYR A 47 35.09 -35.94 21.50
C TYR A 47 34.28 -35.41 22.69
N ASP A 48 33.32 -34.54 22.40
CA ASP A 48 32.33 -34.02 23.36
C ASP A 48 31.12 -34.96 23.41
N VAL A 49 31.05 -35.82 24.40
CA VAL A 49 29.99 -36.85 24.57
C VAL A 49 28.59 -36.17 24.66
N LYS A 50 28.48 -35.08 25.43
CA LYS A 50 27.20 -34.39 25.67
C LYS A 50 26.63 -33.76 24.37
N LYS A 51 27.48 -33.16 23.58
CA LYS A 51 27.08 -32.48 22.33
C LYS A 51 27.13 -33.40 21.10
N ARG A 52 27.71 -34.61 21.24
CA ARG A 52 27.93 -35.57 20.14
C ARG A 52 28.73 -34.94 18.97
N VAL A 53 29.77 -34.16 19.34
CA VAL A 53 30.64 -33.43 18.42
C VAL A 53 32.05 -33.94 18.57
N ILE A 54 32.72 -34.23 17.46
CA ILE A 54 34.15 -34.56 17.42
C ILE A 54 34.93 -33.33 16.99
N THR A 55 36.16 -33.18 17.55
CA THR A 55 37.15 -32.24 17.03
C THR A 55 38.13 -33.01 16.18
N VAL A 56 38.31 -32.57 14.92
CA VAL A 56 39.24 -33.16 13.99
C VAL A 56 40.33 -32.19 13.57
N SER A 57 41.53 -32.70 13.30
CA SER A 57 42.63 -31.95 12.74
C SER A 57 42.76 -32.25 11.24
N TYR A 58 42.91 -31.19 10.45
CA TYR A 58 43.26 -31.25 9.04
C TYR A 58 44.25 -30.14 8.71
N ASN A 59 45.44 -30.50 8.23
CA ASN A 59 46.54 -29.53 7.96
C ASN A 59 46.74 -28.59 9.18
N ASP A 60 46.91 -29.15 10.36
CA ASP A 60 47.10 -28.47 11.66
C ASP A 60 45.98 -27.52 12.08
N ASN A 61 44.86 -27.49 11.38
CA ASN A 61 43.68 -26.74 11.76
C ASN A 61 42.68 -27.63 12.49
N LEU A 62 42.31 -27.23 13.70
CA LEU A 62 41.28 -27.92 14.48
C LEU A 62 39.88 -27.42 14.12
N LYS A 63 38.98 -28.34 13.84
CA LYS A 63 37.57 -28.04 13.53
C LYS A 63 36.63 -29.00 14.24
N ARG A 64 35.47 -28.49 14.67
CA ARG A 64 34.43 -29.27 15.34
C ARG A 64 33.36 -29.64 14.32
N ILE A 65 32.92 -30.89 14.35
CA ILE A 65 31.88 -31.44 13.48
C ILE A 65 31.00 -32.41 14.25
N ASP A 66 29.69 -32.38 14.03
CA ASP A 66 28.78 -33.38 14.61
C ASP A 66 29.00 -34.76 13.98
N ILE A 67 28.77 -35.81 14.77
CA ILE A 67 29.01 -37.19 14.33
C ILE A 67 28.17 -37.57 13.10
N GLY A 68 26.94 -37.06 13.00
CA GLY A 68 26.05 -37.36 11.87
C GLY A 68 26.59 -36.80 10.56
N SER A 69 27.06 -35.56 10.57
CA SER A 69 27.70 -34.89 9.43
C SER A 69 29.04 -35.55 9.07
N PHE A 70 29.81 -35.95 10.08
CA PHE A 70 31.10 -36.63 9.87
C PHE A 70 30.90 -37.97 9.17
N LYS A 71 29.99 -38.83 9.64
CA LYS A 71 29.63 -40.11 9.02
C LYS A 71 29.12 -39.98 7.59
N LYS A 72 28.46 -38.88 7.26
CA LYS A 72 27.96 -38.57 5.92
C LYS A 72 28.99 -37.88 5.03
N ALA A 73 30.25 -37.82 5.45
CA ALA A 73 31.32 -37.15 4.75
C ALA A 73 31.00 -35.68 4.37
N GLN A 74 30.22 -34.99 5.24
CA GLN A 74 29.90 -33.56 5.05
C GLN A 74 31.07 -32.68 5.56
N LEU A 75 32.24 -32.83 5.00
CA LEU A 75 33.52 -32.33 5.51
C LEU A 75 33.90 -30.93 5.04
N ARG A 76 33.11 -30.28 4.21
CA ARG A 76 33.43 -28.96 3.60
C ARG A 76 33.82 -27.90 4.63
N SER A 77 33.19 -27.88 5.78
CA SER A 77 33.53 -26.93 6.85
C SER A 77 34.85 -27.27 7.55
N VAL A 78 35.22 -28.54 7.57
CA VAL A 78 36.45 -29.05 8.19
C VAL A 78 37.65 -28.76 7.33
N ILE A 79 37.56 -29.06 6.03
CA ILE A 79 38.65 -28.87 5.08
C ILE A 79 38.83 -27.41 4.59
N GLY A 80 38.07 -26.48 5.16
CA GLY A 80 38.17 -25.06 4.81
C GLY A 80 37.52 -24.68 3.46
N LYS A 81 37.02 -25.64 2.72
CA LYS A 81 36.25 -25.40 1.47
C LYS A 81 34.77 -25.20 1.78
N ARG A 82 34.40 -24.10 2.42
CA ARG A 82 33.06 -23.55 2.22
C ARG A 82 32.98 -23.13 0.76
N THR A 83 31.95 -23.60 0.03
CA THR A 83 31.74 -23.19 -1.36
C THR A 83 31.59 -21.66 -1.38
N LYS A 84 32.69 -20.96 -1.60
CA LYS A 84 32.70 -19.54 -1.98
C LYS A 84 32.25 -19.36 -3.42
N ASP A 85 31.92 -20.45 -4.12
CA ASP A 85 31.53 -20.42 -5.51
C ASP A 85 30.14 -19.77 -5.63
N PHE A 86 30.10 -18.68 -6.33
CA PHE A 86 28.87 -18.02 -6.70
C PHE A 86 28.10 -18.87 -7.69
N LYS A 87 26.80 -19.09 -7.47
CA LYS A 87 25.95 -19.90 -8.34
C LYS A 87 25.60 -19.21 -9.66
N VAL A 88 25.71 -17.88 -9.68
CA VAL A 88 25.32 -17.05 -10.82
C VAL A 88 26.57 -16.36 -11.38
N ASN A 89 26.68 -16.29 -12.71
CA ASN A 89 27.80 -15.67 -13.39
C ASN A 89 27.52 -14.20 -13.70
N ILE A 90 28.60 -13.41 -13.83
CA ILE A 90 28.53 -12.05 -14.36
C ILE A 90 28.08 -12.14 -15.83
N GLY A 91 27.15 -11.26 -16.23
CA GLY A 91 26.48 -11.27 -17.53
C GLY A 91 25.20 -12.10 -17.59
N GLU A 92 24.92 -12.94 -16.59
CA GLU A 92 23.70 -13.72 -16.54
C GLU A 92 22.48 -12.82 -16.30
N THR A 93 21.39 -13.10 -17.05
CA THR A 93 20.17 -12.27 -17.03
C THR A 93 19.00 -13.06 -16.48
N PHE A 94 18.22 -12.41 -15.61
CA PHE A 94 17.00 -12.95 -14.96
C PHE A 94 15.78 -12.15 -15.38
N THR A 95 14.91 -12.76 -16.19
CA THR A 95 13.73 -12.10 -16.74
C THR A 95 12.45 -12.83 -16.36
N ASN A 96 11.45 -12.08 -15.91
CA ASN A 96 10.06 -12.52 -15.77
C ASN A 96 9.15 -11.28 -15.81
N ASN A 97 7.84 -11.44 -15.54
CA ASN A 97 6.86 -10.35 -15.54
C ASN A 97 7.12 -9.24 -14.51
N LYS A 98 8.03 -9.45 -13.53
CA LYS A 98 8.34 -8.50 -12.43
C LYS A 98 9.78 -8.03 -12.42
N ARG A 99 10.67 -8.62 -13.20
CA ARG A 99 12.09 -8.26 -13.21
C ARG A 99 12.76 -8.49 -14.57
N ASN A 100 13.75 -7.68 -14.86
CA ASN A 100 14.70 -7.88 -15.94
C ASN A 100 16.05 -7.36 -15.44
N LEU A 101 16.88 -8.27 -14.90
CA LEU A 101 18.12 -7.97 -14.20
C LEU A 101 19.29 -8.67 -14.88
N THR A 102 20.38 -7.93 -15.17
CA THR A 102 21.65 -8.52 -15.60
C THR A 102 22.68 -8.36 -14.50
N ILE A 103 23.37 -9.42 -14.14
CA ILE A 103 24.41 -9.39 -13.11
C ILE A 103 25.67 -8.75 -13.67
N ILE A 104 26.15 -7.70 -12.99
CA ILE A 104 27.31 -6.90 -13.43
C ILE A 104 28.53 -7.05 -12.52
N ASP A 105 28.35 -7.45 -11.25
CA ASP A 105 29.41 -7.76 -10.30
C ASP A 105 28.93 -8.75 -9.24
N ARG A 106 29.85 -9.40 -8.52
CA ARG A 106 29.55 -10.30 -7.42
C ARG A 106 30.66 -10.29 -6.38
N LYS A 107 30.30 -10.23 -5.09
CA LYS A 107 31.26 -10.27 -3.98
C LYS A 107 30.63 -10.72 -2.66
N MET A 108 31.51 -11.07 -1.72
CA MET A 108 31.08 -11.37 -0.34
C MET A 108 30.95 -10.06 0.43
N LEU A 109 29.72 -9.73 0.89
CA LEU A 109 29.48 -8.56 1.71
C LEU A 109 28.86 -8.96 3.06
N PRO A 110 29.15 -8.26 4.16
CA PRO A 110 28.51 -8.51 5.44
C PRO A 110 27.06 -8.07 5.43
N ASP A 111 26.18 -8.89 6.04
CA ASP A 111 24.81 -8.48 6.35
C ASP A 111 24.79 -7.59 7.61
N SER A 112 23.60 -7.12 8.00
CA SER A 112 23.41 -6.25 9.19
C SER A 112 23.89 -6.87 10.51
N LYS A 113 24.17 -8.18 10.54
CA LYS A 113 24.72 -8.93 11.68
C LYS A 113 26.20 -9.27 11.50
N GLY A 114 26.86 -8.70 10.49
CA GLY A 114 28.26 -8.95 10.18
C GLY A 114 28.55 -10.31 9.49
N LYS A 115 27.52 -11.10 9.14
CA LYS A 115 27.69 -12.39 8.49
C LYS A 115 27.90 -12.17 6.98
N LEU A 116 28.99 -12.70 6.44
CA LEU A 116 29.29 -12.62 5.00
C LEU A 116 28.21 -13.38 4.18
N ARG A 117 27.66 -12.68 3.18
CA ARG A 117 26.71 -13.18 2.20
C ARG A 117 27.25 -13.03 0.80
N LYS A 118 26.87 -13.96 -0.08
CA LYS A 118 27.11 -13.83 -1.52
C LYS A 118 26.14 -12.80 -2.07
N MET A 119 26.67 -11.68 -2.52
CA MET A 119 25.89 -10.56 -3.05
C MET A 119 26.20 -10.38 -4.51
N TYR A 120 25.19 -10.02 -5.27
CA TYR A 120 25.26 -9.76 -6.71
C TYR A 120 24.83 -8.34 -6.98
N ASN A 121 25.67 -7.58 -7.63
CA ASN A 121 25.32 -6.28 -8.19
C ASN A 121 24.62 -6.50 -9.52
N TYR A 122 23.54 -5.78 -9.77
CA TYR A 122 22.76 -5.94 -10.98
C TYR A 122 22.41 -4.61 -11.65
N SER A 123 22.30 -4.66 -12.97
CA SER A 123 21.63 -3.65 -13.79
C SER A 123 20.17 -4.06 -14.01
N CYS A 124 19.24 -3.18 -13.74
CA CYS A 124 17.81 -3.38 -14.00
C CYS A 124 17.40 -2.71 -15.31
N HIS A 125 16.96 -3.49 -16.30
CA HIS A 125 16.51 -2.96 -17.60
C HIS A 125 15.10 -2.34 -17.57
N ILE A 126 14.35 -2.49 -16.45
CA ILE A 126 13.04 -1.85 -16.31
C ILE A 126 13.19 -0.38 -15.89
N CYS A 127 14.08 -0.08 -14.95
CA CYS A 127 14.27 1.26 -14.40
C CYS A 127 15.66 1.83 -14.60
N ASN A 128 16.57 1.15 -15.31
CA ASN A 128 17.96 1.52 -15.55
C ASN A 128 18.78 1.78 -14.27
N TRP A 129 18.44 1.07 -13.17
CA TRP A 129 19.18 1.10 -11.91
C TRP A 129 20.36 0.11 -11.97
N GLN A 130 21.57 0.55 -11.62
CA GLN A 130 22.82 -0.23 -11.76
C GLN A 130 23.57 -0.48 -10.44
N ASP A 131 23.16 0.17 -9.33
CA ASP A 131 23.82 0.04 -8.03
C ASP A 131 23.08 -0.87 -7.04
N GLY A 132 22.18 -1.71 -7.56
CA GLY A 132 21.42 -2.64 -6.76
C GLY A 132 22.22 -3.87 -6.35
N TRP A 133 22.23 -4.19 -5.05
CA TRP A 133 22.81 -5.44 -4.53
C TRP A 133 21.73 -6.37 -4.02
N ILE A 134 21.81 -7.65 -4.40
CA ILE A 134 20.87 -8.68 -3.99
C ILE A 134 21.63 -9.94 -3.54
N ASP A 135 21.20 -10.59 -2.46
CA ASP A 135 21.82 -11.84 -2.05
C ASP A 135 21.37 -13.02 -2.93
N GLU A 136 22.21 -14.08 -2.95
CA GLU A 136 22.02 -15.25 -3.80
C GLU A 136 20.64 -15.91 -3.62
N GLY A 137 20.15 -16.00 -2.37
CA GLY A 137 18.87 -16.61 -2.08
C GLY A 137 17.70 -15.80 -2.67
N HIS A 138 17.67 -14.49 -2.44
CA HIS A 138 16.66 -13.62 -3.00
C HIS A 138 16.70 -13.58 -4.53
N LEU A 139 17.90 -13.52 -5.13
CA LEU A 139 18.06 -13.55 -6.58
C LEU A 139 17.47 -14.83 -7.19
N LEU A 140 17.82 -15.99 -6.65
CA LEU A 140 17.34 -17.29 -7.15
C LEU A 140 15.84 -17.50 -6.88
N ASN A 141 15.30 -16.93 -5.80
CA ASN A 141 13.87 -17.01 -5.46
C ASN A 141 13.00 -15.99 -6.20
N GLY A 142 13.52 -15.29 -7.20
CA GLY A 142 12.69 -14.46 -8.06
C GLY A 142 12.47 -13.03 -7.57
N VAL A 143 13.16 -12.58 -6.51
CA VAL A 143 13.08 -11.19 -6.05
C VAL A 143 13.63 -10.25 -7.12
N GLY A 144 12.92 -9.14 -7.35
CA GLY A 144 13.23 -8.16 -8.38
C GLY A 144 14.11 -6.99 -7.89
N CYS A 145 14.15 -5.95 -8.72
CA CYS A 145 14.88 -4.73 -8.43
C CYS A 145 14.31 -3.98 -7.22
N SER A 146 15.17 -3.63 -6.27
CA SER A 146 14.77 -2.86 -5.07
C SER A 146 14.29 -1.43 -5.40
N CYS A 147 14.77 -0.83 -6.49
CA CYS A 147 14.27 0.44 -7.00
C CYS A 147 12.84 0.31 -7.56
N CYS A 148 12.58 -0.67 -8.43
CA CYS A 148 11.24 -0.92 -8.98
C CYS A 148 10.23 -1.28 -7.88
N ALA A 149 10.67 -2.06 -6.89
CA ALA A 149 9.85 -2.43 -5.74
C ALA A 149 9.67 -1.30 -4.71
N LYS A 150 10.29 -0.14 -4.92
CA LYS A 150 10.29 1.00 -3.98
C LYS A 150 10.74 0.63 -2.56
N SER A 151 11.53 -0.46 -2.41
CA SER A 151 12.07 -0.91 -1.13
C SER A 151 13.31 -0.10 -0.69
N ILE A 152 13.95 0.59 -1.63
CA ILE A 152 14.96 1.62 -1.37
C ILE A 152 14.52 2.92 -2.04
N ILE A 153 14.89 4.04 -1.43
CA ILE A 153 14.59 5.37 -1.97
C ILE A 153 15.85 5.89 -2.64
N ILE A 154 15.73 6.24 -3.91
CA ILE A 154 16.79 6.79 -4.72
C ILE A 154 16.36 8.19 -5.15
N PRO A 155 16.94 9.27 -4.57
CA PRO A 155 16.60 10.63 -4.93
C PRO A 155 16.69 10.86 -6.44
N HIS A 156 15.75 11.63 -6.97
CA HIS A 156 15.60 11.96 -8.39
C HIS A 156 15.36 10.76 -9.32
N LYS A 157 14.95 9.59 -8.76
CA LYS A 157 14.62 8.40 -9.55
C LYS A 157 13.28 7.76 -9.18
N ASN A 158 13.11 7.33 -7.92
CA ASN A 158 11.89 6.70 -7.45
C ASN A 158 11.32 7.36 -6.20
N ASP A 159 11.86 8.49 -5.79
CA ASP A 159 11.34 9.32 -4.71
C ASP A 159 10.00 9.96 -5.10
N LEU A 160 9.27 10.43 -4.11
CA LEU A 160 7.96 11.05 -4.32
C LEU A 160 8.07 12.34 -5.13
N TYR A 161 9.13 13.12 -4.93
CA TYR A 161 9.39 14.34 -5.69
C TYR A 161 9.37 14.09 -7.20
N THR A 162 10.04 13.02 -7.63
CA THR A 162 10.18 12.67 -9.06
C THR A 162 8.96 11.94 -9.61
N THR A 163 8.35 11.05 -8.82
CA THR A 163 7.28 10.17 -9.31
C THR A 163 5.88 10.75 -9.17
N ASN A 164 5.67 11.69 -8.23
CA ASN A 164 4.36 12.26 -7.92
C ASN A 164 4.47 13.75 -7.56
N PRO A 165 4.89 14.61 -8.49
CA PRO A 165 5.14 16.03 -8.23
C PRO A 165 3.88 16.78 -7.77
N GLU A 166 2.69 16.33 -8.13
CA GLU A 166 1.40 16.89 -7.70
C GLU A 166 1.17 16.79 -6.18
N LEU A 167 1.87 15.86 -5.51
CA LEU A 167 1.75 15.68 -4.06
C LEU A 167 2.70 16.56 -3.24
N ILE A 168 3.68 17.20 -3.87
CA ILE A 168 4.70 18.04 -3.19
C ILE A 168 4.05 19.19 -2.40
N LYS A 169 2.99 19.77 -2.95
CA LYS A 169 2.24 20.89 -2.36
C LYS A 169 1.71 20.65 -0.93
N TYR A 170 1.61 19.39 -0.52
CA TYR A 170 1.18 19.04 0.83
C TYR A 170 2.32 18.99 1.84
N PHE A 171 3.57 18.90 1.41
CA PHE A 171 4.70 18.80 2.33
C PHE A 171 5.13 20.16 2.85
N LYS A 172 5.29 20.27 4.17
CA LYS A 172 5.86 21.47 4.79
C LYS A 172 7.32 21.66 4.42
N ASN A 173 8.08 20.55 4.33
CA ASN A 173 9.48 20.54 3.91
C ASN A 173 9.61 19.70 2.62
N ILE A 174 10.01 20.36 1.53
CA ILE A 174 10.20 19.73 0.22
C ILE A 174 11.26 18.62 0.27
N GLU A 175 12.32 18.78 1.06
CA GLU A 175 13.39 17.78 1.22
C GLU A 175 12.88 16.42 1.71
N ASP A 176 11.74 16.40 2.40
CA ASP A 176 11.14 15.15 2.85
C ASP A 176 10.55 14.33 1.69
N THR A 177 10.22 14.96 0.56
CA THR A 177 9.73 14.28 -0.64
C THR A 177 10.80 13.44 -1.31
N HIS A 178 12.08 13.81 -1.17
CA HIS A 178 13.24 13.03 -1.65
C HIS A 178 13.56 11.82 -0.75
N LYS A 179 12.98 11.77 0.47
CA LYS A 179 13.21 10.72 1.46
C LYS A 179 12.05 9.72 1.57
N THR A 180 11.09 9.79 0.65
CA THR A 180 9.89 8.96 0.70
C THR A 180 9.41 8.53 -0.68
N THR A 181 8.54 7.52 -0.70
CA THR A 181 7.79 7.05 -1.87
C THR A 181 6.29 7.00 -1.52
N THR A 182 5.43 6.81 -2.50
CA THR A 182 3.97 6.69 -2.31
C THR A 182 3.53 5.49 -1.44
N CYS A 183 4.40 4.51 -1.22
CA CYS A 183 4.09 3.31 -0.42
C CYS A 183 4.56 3.40 1.04
N ASN A 184 5.11 4.55 1.47
CA ASN A 184 5.71 4.69 2.79
C ASN A 184 4.65 5.03 3.85
N LYS A 185 4.62 4.24 4.93
CA LYS A 185 3.74 4.47 6.09
C LYS A 185 4.27 5.47 7.11
N LYS A 186 5.54 5.93 6.96
CA LYS A 186 6.10 6.98 7.81
C LYS A 186 5.31 8.26 7.63
N LYS A 187 5.05 8.95 8.72
CA LYS A 187 4.34 10.23 8.73
C LYS A 187 5.31 11.39 8.56
N PHE A 188 4.94 12.32 7.71
CA PHE A 188 5.64 13.59 7.48
C PHE A 188 4.73 14.76 7.90
N LEU A 189 5.32 15.89 8.25
CA LEU A 189 4.56 17.09 8.53
C LEU A 189 4.05 17.67 7.22
N MET A 190 2.74 17.68 7.07
CA MET A 190 2.05 18.16 5.87
C MET A 190 1.18 19.36 6.21
N VAL A 191 0.99 20.24 5.23
CA VAL A 191 0.21 21.48 5.32
C VAL A 191 -1.01 21.36 4.41
N CYS A 192 -2.17 21.68 4.93
CA CYS A 192 -3.38 21.75 4.14
C CYS A 192 -3.35 22.95 3.20
N PRO A 193 -3.43 22.79 1.88
CA PRO A 193 -3.42 23.93 0.95
C PRO A 193 -4.65 24.83 1.08
N ASN A 194 -5.76 24.33 1.65
CA ASN A 194 -7.01 25.09 1.77
C ASN A 194 -7.10 25.96 3.04
N CYS A 195 -6.49 25.51 4.16
CA CYS A 195 -6.66 26.21 5.45
C CYS A 195 -5.36 26.37 6.25
N GLY A 196 -4.21 26.00 5.68
CA GLY A 196 -2.90 26.12 6.34
C GLY A 196 -2.66 25.18 7.53
N ASN A 197 -3.64 24.33 7.88
CA ASN A 197 -3.49 23.44 9.02
C ASN A 197 -2.37 22.43 8.83
N GLU A 198 -1.49 22.34 9.82
CA GLU A 198 -0.38 21.38 9.83
C GLU A 198 -0.78 20.08 10.54
N GLN A 199 -0.44 18.96 9.94
CA GLN A 199 -0.69 17.65 10.55
C GLN A 199 0.33 16.60 10.08
N LEU A 200 0.58 15.60 10.93
CA LEU A 200 1.36 14.43 10.55
C LEU A 200 0.50 13.49 9.69
N TYR A 201 0.95 13.23 8.47
CA TYR A 201 0.25 12.41 7.50
C TYR A 201 1.21 11.49 6.76
N SER A 202 0.79 10.26 6.42
CA SER A 202 1.66 9.31 5.72
C SER A 202 1.45 9.37 4.21
N THR A 203 2.52 9.10 3.46
CA THR A 203 2.49 9.21 2.00
C THR A 203 1.68 8.11 1.33
N ASP A 204 1.55 6.93 1.95
CA ASP A 204 0.65 5.88 1.47
C ASP A 204 -0.82 6.30 1.51
N LYS A 205 -1.24 6.96 2.60
CA LYS A 205 -2.60 7.51 2.69
C LYS A 205 -2.81 8.68 1.73
N LEU A 206 -1.81 9.56 1.59
CA LEU A 206 -1.89 10.68 0.66
C LEU A 206 -2.05 10.20 -0.79
N ALA A 207 -1.27 9.19 -1.20
CA ALA A 207 -1.30 8.68 -2.57
C ALA A 207 -2.56 7.85 -2.88
N ASN A 208 -3.09 7.11 -1.89
CA ASN A 208 -4.22 6.21 -2.10
C ASN A 208 -5.60 6.85 -1.81
N GLY A 209 -5.65 7.86 -0.95
CA GLY A 209 -6.92 8.44 -0.48
C GLY A 209 -6.97 9.97 -0.52
N GLY A 210 -5.93 10.62 -1.06
CA GLY A 210 -5.80 12.07 -1.03
C GLY A 210 -5.49 12.62 0.36
N PHE A 211 -5.38 13.93 0.46
CA PHE A 211 -5.11 14.62 1.72
C PHE A 211 -6.40 14.92 2.47
N SER A 212 -6.65 14.23 3.56
CA SER A 212 -7.77 14.51 4.46
C SER A 212 -7.33 15.42 5.60
N CYS A 213 -7.72 16.68 5.54
CA CYS A 213 -7.43 17.65 6.58
C CYS A 213 -8.37 17.48 7.78
N LYS A 214 -7.82 17.35 8.97
CA LYS A 214 -8.62 17.25 10.20
C LYS A 214 -9.43 18.50 10.50
N LYS A 215 -8.95 19.67 10.05
CA LYS A 215 -9.59 20.97 10.34
C LYS A 215 -10.68 21.29 9.31
N CYS A 216 -10.40 21.23 7.99
CA CYS A 216 -11.35 21.60 6.94
C CYS A 216 -11.84 20.42 6.07
N GLY A 217 -11.56 19.19 6.43
CA GLY A 217 -12.06 18.01 5.72
C GLY A 217 -13.59 17.90 5.81
N ASP A 218 -14.22 17.57 4.69
CA ASP A 218 -15.67 17.46 4.53
C ASP A 218 -16.22 16.06 4.83
N GLY A 219 -15.32 15.07 4.93
CA GLY A 219 -15.71 13.68 5.20
C GLY A 219 -16.21 12.92 3.96
N ILE A 220 -16.11 13.52 2.77
CA ILE A 220 -16.51 12.90 1.51
C ILE A 220 -15.31 12.16 0.90
N SER A 221 -15.53 10.92 0.46
CA SER A 221 -14.48 10.08 -0.10
C SER A 221 -14.02 10.56 -1.49
N TYR A 222 -12.84 10.08 -1.93
CA TYR A 222 -12.33 10.34 -3.27
C TYR A 222 -13.31 9.87 -4.35
N GLY A 223 -13.85 8.65 -4.21
CA GLY A 223 -14.79 8.08 -5.16
C GLY A 223 -16.10 8.86 -5.26
N GLU A 224 -16.67 9.29 -4.11
CA GLU A 224 -17.87 10.13 -4.10
C GLU A 224 -17.62 11.48 -4.79
N LYS A 225 -16.49 12.14 -4.52
CA LYS A 225 -16.15 13.42 -5.18
C LYS A 225 -15.93 13.24 -6.69
N PHE A 226 -15.31 12.13 -7.08
CA PHE A 226 -15.09 11.80 -8.49
C PHE A 226 -16.42 11.65 -9.22
N LEU A 227 -17.33 10.84 -8.67
CA LEU A 227 -18.65 10.61 -9.25
C LEU A 227 -19.51 11.88 -9.22
N TYR A 228 -19.43 12.67 -8.15
CA TYR A 228 -20.09 13.98 -8.07
C TYR A 228 -19.67 14.88 -9.24
N SER A 229 -18.38 15.02 -9.48
CA SER A 229 -17.83 15.84 -10.57
C SER A 229 -18.23 15.30 -11.95
N LEU A 230 -18.24 13.98 -12.11
CA LEU A 230 -18.70 13.32 -13.35
C LEU A 230 -20.16 13.67 -13.65
N LEU A 231 -21.07 13.47 -12.70
CA LEU A 231 -22.48 13.75 -12.85
C LEU A 231 -22.73 15.25 -13.13
N GLN A 232 -21.99 16.14 -12.46
CA GLN A 232 -22.02 17.58 -12.74
C GLN A 232 -21.58 17.90 -14.17
N SER A 233 -20.47 17.33 -14.63
CA SER A 233 -19.94 17.58 -15.98
C SER A 233 -20.89 17.14 -17.08
N LEU A 234 -21.63 16.07 -16.84
CA LEU A 234 -22.70 15.56 -17.70
C LEU A 234 -24.03 16.33 -17.56
N LYS A 235 -24.08 17.34 -16.68
CA LYS A 235 -25.30 18.14 -16.39
C LYS A 235 -26.48 17.29 -15.92
N ILE A 236 -26.20 16.17 -15.27
CA ILE A 236 -27.21 15.30 -14.69
C ILE A 236 -27.78 15.97 -13.43
N ASN A 237 -29.09 15.94 -13.27
CA ASN A 237 -29.73 16.34 -12.02
C ASN A 237 -29.73 15.16 -11.04
N PHE A 238 -29.09 15.30 -9.89
CA PHE A 238 -28.95 14.26 -8.88
C PHE A 238 -29.09 14.81 -7.45
N VAL A 239 -29.27 13.93 -6.50
CA VAL A 239 -29.27 14.22 -5.06
C VAL A 239 -28.18 13.39 -4.41
N THR A 240 -27.38 14.00 -3.55
CA THR A 240 -26.38 13.28 -2.73
C THR A 240 -26.98 12.86 -1.39
N GLN A 241 -26.50 11.74 -0.85
CA GLN A 241 -26.87 11.25 0.48
C GLN A 241 -28.40 11.12 0.64
N LEU A 242 -29.05 10.45 -0.35
CA LEU A 242 -30.48 10.14 -0.29
C LEU A 242 -30.80 9.43 1.04
N SER A 243 -31.85 9.84 1.72
CA SER A 243 -32.19 9.33 3.04
C SER A 243 -33.70 9.42 3.31
N HIS A 244 -34.14 9.00 4.48
CA HIS A 244 -35.52 9.07 4.95
C HIS A 244 -36.14 10.47 4.86
N THR A 245 -35.35 11.53 4.79
CA THR A 245 -35.85 12.91 4.59
C THR A 245 -36.44 13.13 3.20
N THR A 246 -36.01 12.34 2.22
CA THR A 246 -36.54 12.35 0.84
C THR A 246 -37.58 11.24 0.67
N PHE A 247 -37.24 10.01 1.05
CA PHE A 247 -38.14 8.86 1.00
C PHE A 247 -38.15 8.13 2.35
N LYS A 248 -39.32 7.97 2.93
CA LYS A 248 -39.48 7.30 4.23
C LYS A 248 -38.94 5.87 4.23
N TRP A 249 -39.02 5.19 3.11
CA TRP A 249 -38.55 3.81 2.97
C TRP A 249 -37.01 3.68 3.12
N CYS A 250 -36.25 4.76 3.00
CA CYS A 250 -34.80 4.69 3.26
C CYS A 250 -34.47 4.35 4.72
N GLU A 251 -35.45 4.49 5.66
CA GLU A 251 -35.26 4.19 7.08
C GLU A 251 -34.01 4.89 7.66
N SER A 252 -33.07 4.12 8.23
CA SER A 252 -31.80 4.61 8.75
C SER A 252 -30.69 4.70 7.67
N TYR A 253 -30.93 4.14 6.50
CA TYR A 253 -29.92 4.07 5.44
C TYR A 253 -29.76 5.40 4.70
N LYS A 254 -28.57 5.56 4.16
CA LYS A 254 -28.22 6.64 3.22
C LYS A 254 -27.61 6.03 1.98
N TYR A 255 -27.98 6.61 0.85
CA TYR A 255 -27.48 6.22 -0.45
C TYR A 255 -26.68 7.37 -1.04
N ASP A 256 -25.49 7.10 -1.63
CA ASP A 256 -24.54 8.13 -2.02
C ASP A 256 -25.12 9.08 -3.05
N PHE A 257 -25.71 8.55 -4.12
CA PHE A 257 -26.33 9.34 -5.18
C PHE A 257 -27.67 8.77 -5.60
N TYR A 258 -28.61 9.67 -5.93
CA TYR A 258 -29.90 9.33 -6.53
C TYR A 258 -30.19 10.23 -7.71
N ILE A 259 -30.57 9.64 -8.84
CA ILE A 259 -30.91 10.33 -10.07
C ILE A 259 -32.43 10.22 -10.32
N PRO A 260 -33.21 11.29 -10.04
CA PRO A 260 -34.67 11.21 -10.02
C PRO A 260 -35.32 10.83 -11.35
N TYR A 261 -34.84 11.39 -12.47
CA TYR A 261 -35.51 11.24 -13.76
C TYR A 261 -35.43 9.81 -14.34
N ILE A 262 -34.44 9.01 -13.90
CA ILE A 262 -34.31 7.60 -14.27
C ILE A 262 -34.50 6.66 -13.07
N ASN A 263 -34.86 7.22 -11.91
CA ASN A 263 -35.09 6.50 -10.66
C ASN A 263 -33.95 5.51 -10.32
N THR A 264 -32.72 6.01 -10.32
CA THR A 264 -31.50 5.22 -10.20
C THR A 264 -30.71 5.63 -8.94
N ILE A 265 -30.27 4.65 -8.17
CA ILE A 265 -29.33 4.82 -7.05
C ILE A 265 -27.93 4.41 -7.51
N ILE A 266 -26.92 5.16 -7.08
CA ILE A 266 -25.50 4.82 -7.28
C ILE A 266 -24.82 4.82 -5.92
N GLU A 267 -24.13 3.73 -5.61
CA GLU A 267 -23.30 3.54 -4.42
C GLU A 267 -21.81 3.52 -4.80
N VAL A 268 -20.98 4.10 -3.96
CA VAL A 268 -19.54 4.20 -4.14
C VAL A 268 -18.84 3.33 -3.11
N HIS A 269 -18.45 2.13 -3.50
CA HIS A 269 -17.85 1.16 -2.61
C HIS A 269 -16.33 1.35 -2.52
N GLY A 270 -15.87 1.81 -1.38
CA GLY A 270 -14.47 1.89 -1.01
C GLY A 270 -13.91 0.52 -0.61
N ARG A 271 -12.65 0.50 -0.18
CA ARG A 271 -11.92 -0.72 0.18
C ARG A 271 -12.60 -1.54 1.27
N GLN A 272 -13.27 -0.91 2.21
CA GLN A 272 -13.95 -1.54 3.34
C GLN A 272 -15.05 -2.54 2.92
N HIS A 273 -15.68 -2.35 1.76
CA HIS A 273 -16.75 -3.23 1.25
C HIS A 273 -16.22 -4.54 0.64
N TYR A 274 -14.89 -4.70 0.48
CA TYR A 274 -14.28 -5.83 -0.24
C TYR A 274 -13.18 -6.54 0.54
N ASP A 275 -12.69 -5.98 1.66
CA ASP A 275 -11.63 -6.61 2.44
C ASP A 275 -12.20 -7.81 3.22
N ASP A 276 -11.78 -9.00 2.82
CA ASP A 276 -12.13 -10.30 3.39
C ASP A 276 -11.38 -10.56 4.72
N THR A 277 -11.33 -9.55 5.58
CA THR A 277 -10.75 -9.73 6.91
C THR A 277 -11.85 -10.21 7.86
N SER A 278 -11.56 -11.31 8.57
CA SER A 278 -12.41 -12.03 9.51
C SER A 278 -12.90 -11.23 10.75
N SER A 279 -12.98 -9.90 10.67
CA SER A 279 -13.51 -9.07 11.76
C SER A 279 -15.03 -8.91 11.61
N GLU A 280 -15.76 -9.02 12.71
CA GLU A 280 -17.21 -8.84 12.77
C GLU A 280 -17.69 -7.51 12.13
N MET A 281 -16.87 -6.48 12.15
CA MET A 281 -17.18 -5.16 11.60
C MET A 281 -17.33 -5.18 10.06
N TYR A 282 -16.50 -5.96 9.34
CA TYR A 282 -16.61 -6.05 7.87
C TYR A 282 -17.79 -6.91 7.42
N LYS A 283 -18.13 -7.93 8.19
CA LYS A 283 -19.32 -8.74 7.94
C LYS A 283 -20.61 -7.90 8.06
N TYR A 284 -20.64 -6.99 9.03
CA TYR A 284 -21.72 -6.02 9.20
C TYR A 284 -21.86 -5.09 7.99
N ASP A 285 -20.76 -4.63 7.39
CA ASP A 285 -20.80 -3.75 6.21
C ASP A 285 -21.38 -4.47 4.99
N ILE A 286 -21.04 -5.73 4.74
CA ILE A 286 -21.58 -6.54 3.61
C ILE A 286 -23.08 -6.80 3.81
N ASP A 287 -23.50 -7.20 5.00
CA ASP A 287 -24.90 -7.44 5.30
C ASP A 287 -25.74 -6.16 5.14
N ASN A 288 -25.19 -5.02 5.50
CA ASN A 288 -25.78 -3.70 5.31
C ASN A 288 -25.93 -3.32 3.83
N ASP A 289 -24.94 -3.61 3.01
CA ASP A 289 -24.98 -3.33 1.57
C ASP A 289 -26.09 -4.16 0.88
N ILE A 290 -26.20 -5.45 1.24
CA ILE A 290 -27.27 -6.32 0.73
C ILE A 290 -28.64 -5.81 1.18
N ALA A 291 -28.79 -5.40 2.43
CA ALA A 291 -30.04 -4.86 2.96
C ALA A 291 -30.44 -3.56 2.27
N LYS A 292 -29.49 -2.65 2.02
CA LYS A 292 -29.70 -1.39 1.27
C LYS A 292 -30.19 -1.66 -0.14
N GLU A 293 -29.54 -2.55 -0.87
CA GLU A 293 -29.90 -2.90 -2.24
C GLU A 293 -31.29 -3.54 -2.30
N THR A 294 -31.57 -4.49 -1.39
CA THR A 294 -32.87 -5.16 -1.30
C THR A 294 -33.98 -4.14 -1.06
N LEU A 295 -33.80 -3.30 -0.03
CA LEU A 295 -34.79 -2.27 0.34
C LEU A 295 -35.06 -1.28 -0.80
N ALA A 296 -34.03 -0.87 -1.53
CA ALA A 296 -34.17 0.01 -2.68
C ALA A 296 -34.99 -0.66 -3.82
N LYS A 297 -34.68 -1.91 -4.15
CA LYS A 297 -35.39 -2.69 -5.18
C LYS A 297 -36.87 -2.94 -4.81
N GLU A 298 -37.14 -3.31 -3.56
CA GLU A 298 -38.51 -3.50 -3.05
C GLU A 298 -39.37 -2.23 -3.12
N ASN A 299 -38.72 -1.05 -3.06
CA ASN A 299 -39.40 0.24 -3.16
C ASN A 299 -39.38 0.84 -4.57
N GLY A 300 -39.11 0.01 -5.59
CA GLY A 300 -39.29 0.34 -6.99
C GLY A 300 -38.16 1.16 -7.60
N ILE A 301 -36.95 1.15 -7.05
CA ILE A 301 -35.77 1.72 -7.71
C ILE A 301 -35.46 0.93 -8.99
N ASN A 302 -35.35 1.61 -10.12
CA ASN A 302 -35.14 0.98 -11.42
C ASN A 302 -33.75 0.36 -11.55
N ASN A 303 -32.72 1.10 -11.13
CA ASN A 303 -31.33 0.65 -11.20
C ASN A 303 -30.65 0.93 -9.86
N TYR A 304 -29.89 -0.06 -9.37
CA TYR A 304 -29.00 0.07 -8.23
C TYR A 304 -27.59 -0.27 -8.70
N ILE A 305 -26.74 0.75 -8.84
CA ILE A 305 -25.43 0.63 -9.47
C ILE A 305 -24.35 0.83 -8.41
N VAL A 306 -23.45 -0.13 -8.30
CA VAL A 306 -22.29 -0.04 -7.40
C VAL A 306 -21.04 0.26 -8.22
N ILE A 307 -20.32 1.32 -7.84
CA ILE A 307 -19.03 1.68 -8.43
C ILE A 307 -17.90 1.28 -7.50
N ASP A 308 -17.04 0.38 -7.96
CA ASP A 308 -15.86 -0.06 -7.22
C ASP A 308 -14.79 1.04 -7.18
N CYS A 309 -14.61 1.63 -6.00
CA CYS A 309 -13.65 2.69 -5.70
C CYS A 309 -12.62 2.28 -4.65
N ARG A 310 -12.23 0.98 -4.61
CA ARG A 310 -11.20 0.46 -3.68
C ARG A 310 -9.86 1.16 -3.78
N LYS A 311 -9.53 1.72 -4.95
CA LYS A 311 -8.33 2.51 -5.19
C LYS A 311 -8.71 3.92 -5.60
N SER A 312 -8.12 4.90 -4.93
CA SER A 312 -8.27 6.33 -5.24
C SER A 312 -7.33 6.74 -6.37
N GLU A 313 -7.50 6.13 -7.52
CA GLU A 313 -6.68 6.33 -8.73
C GLU A 313 -7.60 6.58 -9.93
N LEU A 314 -7.31 7.62 -10.71
CA LEU A 314 -8.08 7.99 -11.92
C LEU A 314 -8.33 6.78 -12.83
N SER A 315 -7.27 6.04 -13.19
CA SER A 315 -7.36 4.90 -14.11
C SER A 315 -8.24 3.77 -13.57
N TYR A 316 -8.17 3.54 -12.25
CA TYR A 316 -8.98 2.51 -11.59
C TYR A 316 -10.46 2.86 -11.61
N ILE A 317 -10.82 4.07 -11.16
CA ILE A 317 -12.22 4.51 -11.09
C ILE A 317 -12.81 4.68 -12.48
N LYS A 318 -12.07 5.27 -13.41
CA LYS A 318 -12.50 5.33 -14.83
C LYS A 318 -12.86 3.94 -15.36
N ASN A 319 -11.98 2.95 -15.18
CA ASN A 319 -12.24 1.58 -15.62
C ASN A 319 -13.43 0.93 -14.91
N SER A 320 -13.63 1.21 -13.63
CA SER A 320 -14.80 0.73 -12.89
C SER A 320 -16.10 1.30 -13.43
N ILE A 321 -16.14 2.60 -13.71
CA ILE A 321 -17.30 3.28 -14.30
C ILE A 321 -17.60 2.76 -15.71
N ILE A 322 -16.59 2.62 -16.56
CA ILE A 322 -16.77 2.10 -17.95
C ILE A 322 -17.28 0.65 -17.95
N LYS A 323 -16.86 -0.17 -16.98
CA LYS A 323 -17.32 -1.55 -16.86
C LYS A 323 -18.68 -1.70 -16.21
N SER A 324 -19.15 -0.69 -15.50
CA SER A 324 -20.48 -0.67 -14.91
C SER A 324 -21.55 -0.33 -15.95
N GLU A 325 -22.82 -0.47 -15.57
CA GLU A 325 -23.95 -0.07 -16.39
C GLU A 325 -24.19 1.46 -16.38
N LEU A 326 -23.41 2.22 -15.60
CA LEU A 326 -23.69 3.63 -15.32
C LEU A 326 -23.75 4.48 -16.61
N LEU A 327 -22.76 4.38 -17.48
CA LEU A 327 -22.73 5.18 -18.70
C LEU A 327 -23.89 4.85 -19.64
N ASN A 328 -24.29 3.58 -19.73
CA ASN A 328 -25.43 3.14 -20.51
C ASN A 328 -26.74 3.70 -19.95
N VAL A 329 -26.93 3.64 -18.63
CA VAL A 329 -28.13 4.16 -17.95
C VAL A 329 -28.22 5.68 -18.05
N LEU A 330 -27.07 6.39 -18.12
CA LEU A 330 -27.02 7.84 -18.30
C LEU A 330 -27.10 8.29 -19.76
N ASP A 331 -27.07 7.36 -20.74
CA ASP A 331 -26.91 7.64 -22.16
C ASP A 331 -25.68 8.53 -22.45
N ALA A 332 -24.56 8.24 -21.79
CA ALA A 332 -23.33 9.03 -21.83
C ALA A 332 -22.18 8.28 -22.48
N CYS A 333 -21.35 9.01 -23.24
CA CYS A 333 -20.18 8.46 -23.92
C CYS A 333 -18.89 8.75 -23.12
N ASP A 334 -18.00 7.75 -23.01
CA ASP A 334 -16.67 7.90 -22.35
C ASP A 334 -15.89 9.11 -22.90
N LYS A 335 -16.00 9.39 -24.20
CA LYS A 335 -15.28 10.49 -24.87
C LYS A 335 -15.78 11.90 -24.48
N GLU A 336 -16.99 12.02 -23.96
CA GLU A 336 -17.59 13.29 -23.53
C GLU A 336 -17.15 13.69 -22.11
N ILE A 337 -16.57 12.74 -21.37
CA ILE A 337 -16.20 12.93 -19.97
C ILE A 337 -14.76 13.44 -19.86
N ASN A 338 -14.59 14.60 -19.23
CA ASN A 338 -13.27 15.08 -18.84
C ASN A 338 -12.78 14.40 -17.55
N TRP A 339 -12.27 13.20 -17.68
CA TRP A 339 -11.81 12.37 -16.58
C TRP A 339 -10.76 13.05 -15.70
N LEU A 340 -9.87 13.86 -16.29
CA LEU A 340 -8.84 14.58 -15.57
C LEU A 340 -9.42 15.67 -14.66
N GLU A 341 -10.46 16.37 -15.11
CA GLU A 341 -11.14 17.36 -14.26
C GLU A 341 -11.92 16.68 -13.13
N CYS A 342 -12.52 15.50 -13.36
CA CYS A 342 -13.12 14.72 -12.28
C CYS A 342 -12.09 14.33 -11.21
N ASP A 343 -10.89 13.92 -11.63
CA ASP A 343 -9.78 13.62 -10.71
C ASP A 343 -9.33 14.86 -9.93
N LYS A 344 -9.09 15.97 -10.59
CA LYS A 344 -8.70 17.23 -9.93
C LYS A 344 -9.73 17.70 -8.90
N PHE A 345 -11.01 17.51 -9.18
CA PHE A 345 -12.09 17.89 -8.28
C PHE A 345 -12.04 17.13 -6.95
N THR A 346 -11.55 15.89 -6.93
CA THR A 346 -11.48 15.06 -5.72
C THR A 346 -10.62 15.68 -4.62
N PHE A 347 -9.68 16.55 -4.98
CA PHE A 347 -8.80 17.25 -4.04
C PHE A 347 -9.42 18.51 -3.42
N LYS A 348 -10.59 18.93 -3.88
CA LYS A 348 -11.31 20.06 -3.32
C LYS A 348 -12.03 19.70 -2.02
N SER A 349 -12.26 20.70 -1.17
CA SER A 349 -13.10 20.58 0.03
C SER A 349 -14.45 21.24 -0.20
N PHE A 350 -15.52 20.49 -0.09
CA PHE A 350 -16.87 21.04 -0.19
C PHE A 350 -17.17 22.14 0.85
N ILE A 351 -16.47 22.11 2.00
CA ILE A 351 -16.60 23.20 2.98
C ILE A 351 -16.05 24.50 2.41
N VAL A 352 -14.87 24.45 1.79
CA VAL A 352 -14.25 25.62 1.17
C VAL A 352 -15.09 26.11 -0.01
N GLU A 353 -15.46 25.21 -0.93
CA GLU A 353 -16.29 25.54 -2.09
C GLU A 353 -17.62 26.20 -1.70
N ALA A 354 -18.32 25.64 -0.69
CA ALA A 354 -19.58 26.21 -0.20
C ALA A 354 -19.39 27.59 0.45
N CYS A 355 -18.28 27.80 1.18
CA CYS A 355 -17.95 29.07 1.79
C CYS A 355 -17.59 30.13 0.75
N GLU A 356 -16.76 29.80 -0.22
CA GLU A 356 -16.42 30.69 -1.34
C GLU A 356 -17.67 31.05 -2.14
N TYR A 357 -18.53 30.08 -2.40
CA TYR A 357 -19.80 30.31 -3.09
C TYR A 357 -20.71 31.25 -2.30
N LYS A 358 -20.82 31.08 -0.96
CA LYS A 358 -21.58 31.99 -0.08
C LYS A 358 -20.99 33.38 -0.06
N ASN A 359 -19.67 33.53 -0.03
CA ASN A 359 -19.00 34.84 -0.08
C ASN A 359 -19.30 35.59 -1.39
N ASN A 360 -19.29 34.84 -2.52
CA ASN A 360 -19.58 35.40 -3.86
C ASN A 360 -21.09 35.62 -4.10
N HIS A 361 -21.96 34.94 -3.35
CA HIS A 361 -23.42 35.01 -3.49
C HIS A 361 -24.07 35.20 -2.12
N PRO A 362 -23.84 36.31 -1.44
CA PRO A 362 -24.32 36.57 -0.08
C PRO A 362 -25.86 36.60 0.01
N GLU A 363 -26.57 36.89 -1.10
CA GLU A 363 -28.02 36.94 -1.22
C GLU A 363 -28.69 35.54 -1.11
N LEU A 364 -27.94 34.47 -1.45
CA LEU A 364 -28.52 33.14 -1.49
C LEU A 364 -28.70 32.54 -0.10
N SER A 365 -29.85 31.89 0.07
CA SER A 365 -30.12 31.12 1.29
C SER A 365 -29.33 29.81 1.31
N THR A 366 -29.16 29.24 2.50
CA THR A 366 -28.58 27.89 2.67
C THR A 366 -29.29 26.84 1.82
N SER A 367 -30.60 26.99 1.60
CA SER A 367 -31.41 26.12 0.74
C SER A 367 -31.05 26.28 -0.74
N ASP A 368 -30.86 27.51 -1.19
CA ASP A 368 -30.50 27.79 -2.60
C ASP A 368 -29.10 27.27 -2.91
N ILE A 369 -28.15 27.48 -2.00
CA ILE A 369 -26.81 26.90 -2.11
C ILE A 369 -26.89 25.37 -2.11
N GLY A 370 -27.78 24.78 -1.29
CA GLY A 370 -28.03 23.33 -1.30
C GLY A 370 -28.44 22.78 -2.66
N LYS A 371 -29.30 23.51 -3.38
CA LYS A 371 -29.70 23.12 -4.75
C LYS A 371 -28.51 23.16 -5.72
N VAL A 372 -27.66 24.18 -5.64
CA VAL A 372 -26.47 24.31 -6.50
C VAL A 372 -25.48 23.17 -6.25
N PHE A 373 -25.30 22.78 -5.01
CA PHE A 373 -24.39 21.70 -4.61
C PHE A 373 -25.03 20.31 -4.61
N HIS A 374 -26.28 20.16 -5.04
CA HIS A 374 -27.02 18.90 -4.97
C HIS A 374 -27.02 18.26 -3.58
N MET A 375 -26.99 19.09 -2.55
CA MET A 375 -26.88 18.70 -1.14
C MET A 375 -28.06 19.20 -0.31
N SER A 376 -28.32 18.51 0.79
CA SER A 376 -29.36 18.96 1.72
C SER A 376 -28.99 20.31 2.36
N ARG A 377 -30.02 21.12 2.67
CA ARG A 377 -29.85 22.36 3.43
C ARG A 377 -29.04 22.14 4.72
N THR A 378 -29.28 21.04 5.42
CA THR A 378 -28.58 20.71 6.66
C THR A 378 -27.10 20.43 6.44
N THR A 379 -26.72 19.81 5.34
CA THR A 379 -25.32 19.59 4.97
C THR A 379 -24.60 20.91 4.71
N ILE A 380 -25.18 21.79 3.87
CA ILE A 380 -24.62 23.10 3.58
C ILE A 380 -24.54 23.96 4.85
N GLN A 381 -25.56 23.92 5.70
CA GLN A 381 -25.53 24.63 6.98
C GLN A 381 -24.34 24.22 7.85
N LYS A 382 -24.06 22.89 7.94
CA LYS A 382 -22.90 22.37 8.68
C LYS A 382 -21.58 22.86 8.05
N TYR A 383 -21.48 22.86 6.72
CA TYR A 383 -20.29 23.33 6.00
C TYR A 383 -20.02 24.82 6.25
N LEU A 384 -21.05 25.66 6.11
CA LEU A 384 -20.93 27.10 6.35
C LEU A 384 -20.61 27.43 7.81
N GLN A 385 -21.23 26.73 8.77
CA GLN A 385 -20.88 26.87 10.19
C GLN A 385 -19.42 26.50 10.46
N LYS A 386 -18.95 25.37 9.90
CA LYS A 386 -17.57 24.94 10.05
C LYS A 386 -16.62 25.90 9.36
N GLY A 387 -16.96 26.39 8.18
CA GLY A 387 -16.19 27.38 7.45
C GLY A 387 -16.09 28.73 8.18
N ALA A 388 -17.18 29.18 8.80
CA ALA A 388 -17.16 30.39 9.62
C ALA A 388 -16.27 30.24 10.86
N MET A 389 -16.30 29.10 11.54
CA MET A 389 -15.38 28.79 12.64
C MET A 389 -13.90 28.78 12.19
N LEU A 390 -13.63 28.51 10.92
CA LEU A 390 -12.29 28.50 10.32
C LEU A 390 -11.88 29.85 9.73
N GLY A 391 -12.77 30.85 9.75
CA GLY A 391 -12.52 32.15 9.14
C GLY A 391 -12.55 32.16 7.60
N ILE A 392 -13.14 31.13 6.97
CA ILE A 392 -13.22 31.00 5.51
C ILE A 392 -14.38 31.81 4.94
N CYS A 393 -15.49 31.88 5.69
CA CYS A 393 -16.66 32.69 5.31
C CYS A 393 -17.30 33.34 6.56
N ILE A 394 -18.20 34.24 6.29
CA ILE A 394 -19.09 34.80 7.32
C ILE A 394 -20.42 34.08 7.21
N TYR A 395 -20.85 33.44 8.29
CA TYR A 395 -22.13 32.74 8.34
C TYR A 395 -22.74 32.80 9.74
N ASP A 396 -23.96 33.31 9.83
CA ASP A 396 -24.75 33.36 11.06
C ASP A 396 -26.05 32.58 10.89
N LYS A 397 -26.14 31.47 11.59
CA LYS A 397 -27.29 30.56 11.55
C LYS A 397 -28.57 31.20 12.09
N GLU A 398 -28.46 32.02 13.15
CA GLU A 398 -29.64 32.62 13.79
C GLU A 398 -30.14 33.76 12.92
N PHE A 399 -29.25 34.52 12.30
CA PHE A 399 -29.61 35.50 11.29
C PHE A 399 -30.35 34.85 10.10
N GLU A 400 -29.85 33.75 9.54
CA GLU A 400 -30.47 33.03 8.42
C GLU A 400 -31.87 32.47 8.75
N LYS A 401 -32.12 32.15 10.01
CA LYS A 401 -33.47 31.74 10.46
C LYS A 401 -34.43 32.89 10.53
N LYS A 402 -33.97 34.04 10.99
CA LYS A 402 -34.79 35.22 11.28
C LYS A 402 -35.10 36.03 10.02
N TYR A 403 -34.10 36.23 9.15
CA TYR A 403 -34.21 37.08 7.97
C TYR A 403 -34.15 36.27 6.68
N LYS A 404 -35.30 36.17 5.99
CA LYS A 404 -35.46 35.27 4.83
C LYS A 404 -35.35 36.00 3.48
N THR A 405 -35.28 37.31 3.43
CA THR A 405 -35.23 38.08 2.17
C THR A 405 -33.79 38.22 1.65
N LYS A 406 -33.64 38.35 0.33
CA LYS A 406 -32.36 38.51 -0.34
C LYS A 406 -31.69 39.83 0.09
N GLU A 407 -32.46 40.89 0.14
CA GLU A 407 -32.03 42.23 0.51
C GLU A 407 -31.48 42.29 1.94
N ALA A 408 -32.14 41.60 2.88
CA ALA A 408 -31.69 41.51 4.27
C ALA A 408 -30.34 40.78 4.36
N ARG A 409 -30.13 39.71 3.58
CA ARG A 409 -28.86 38.97 3.54
C ARG A 409 -27.74 39.82 2.94
N ILE A 410 -27.98 40.48 1.81
CA ILE A 410 -26.99 41.39 1.20
C ILE A 410 -26.57 42.45 2.23
N LYS A 411 -27.53 43.12 2.83
CA LYS A 411 -27.26 44.18 3.82
C LYS A 411 -26.43 43.65 5.00
N TYR A 412 -26.77 42.49 5.54
CA TYR A 412 -26.07 41.91 6.69
C TYR A 412 -24.62 41.51 6.35
N TYR A 413 -24.44 40.72 5.30
CA TYR A 413 -23.12 40.20 4.95
C TYR A 413 -22.18 41.23 4.34
N SER A 414 -22.70 42.28 3.67
CA SER A 414 -21.87 43.39 3.17
C SER A 414 -21.41 44.38 4.26
N HIS A 415 -22.00 44.37 5.45
CA HIS A 415 -21.58 45.22 6.57
C HIS A 415 -20.55 44.51 7.47
N ILE A 416 -20.36 43.23 7.36
CA ILE A 416 -19.46 42.43 8.19
C ILE A 416 -18.20 42.04 7.42
N ALA A 417 -18.26 42.01 6.07
CA ALA A 417 -17.13 41.76 5.20
C ALA A 417 -16.27 43.01 5.05
#